data_65dca3f5e8f221b0e0a772ee1dd74340
#
_entry.id   65dca3f5e8f221b0e0a772ee1dd74340
#
_cell.length_a   1.000
_cell.length_b   1.000
_cell.length_c   1.000
_cell.angle_alpha   90.00
_cell.angle_beta   90.00
_cell.angle_gamma   90.00
#
_symmetry.space_group_name_H-M   'P 1'
#
loop_
_entity.id
_entity.type
_entity.pdbx_description
1 polymer ?
#
loop_
_entity_poly.entity_id
_entity_poly.type
_entity_poly.pdbx_seq_one_letter_code
_entity_poly.pdbx_strand_id
1 'polypeptide(L)'
;MCVVIASGGYPGKYQNGFAISGLDEIKDEDTIVFHAGTKNDGGTLVTNGGRVLGVASLGRSLEAAATKAYNAVSKIEFDHMFFRRDIGGKGLIKPAYGRH
;
A
#
# COMPACT_ATOMS: atom_id res chain seq x y z
N MET A 1 -4.26 -2.39 -11.89
CA MET A 1 -3.65 -3.11 -10.75
C MET A 1 -3.88 -2.34 -9.47
N CYS A 2 -4.39 -3.00 -8.46
CA CYS A 2 -4.67 -2.36 -7.18
C CYS A 2 -4.10 -3.21 -6.05
N VAL A 3 -3.34 -2.58 -5.16
CA VAL A 3 -2.77 -3.24 -4.00
C VAL A 3 -3.40 -2.64 -2.76
N VAL A 4 -3.95 -3.48 -1.90
CA VAL A 4 -4.55 -3.02 -0.64
C VAL A 4 -3.52 -3.13 0.46
N ILE A 5 -3.31 -2.03 1.18
CA ILE A 5 -2.39 -1.97 2.31
C ILE A 5 -3.23 -1.95 3.58
N ALA A 6 -2.92 -2.86 4.49
CA ALA A 6 -3.70 -3.06 5.69
C ALA A 6 -2.84 -2.94 6.93
N SER A 7 -3.51 -2.81 8.07
CA SER A 7 -2.85 -2.88 9.37
C SER A 7 -2.48 -4.32 9.66
N GLY A 8 -1.32 -4.52 10.25
CA GLY A 8 -0.89 -5.85 10.62
C GLY A 8 -1.88 -6.48 11.61
N GLY A 9 -2.20 -7.73 11.36
CA GLY A 9 -3.18 -8.44 12.18
C GLY A 9 -4.59 -8.44 11.62
N TYR A 10 -4.90 -7.53 10.72
CA TYR A 10 -6.21 -7.50 10.07
C TYR A 10 -6.41 -8.80 9.26
N PRO A 11 -7.59 -9.41 9.28
CA PRO A 11 -8.84 -8.97 9.91
C PRO A 11 -8.98 -9.31 11.40
N GLY A 12 -7.95 -9.81 12.04
CA GLY A 12 -7.96 -10.01 13.46
C GLY A 12 -7.72 -8.71 14.20
N LYS A 13 -7.04 -8.81 15.33
CA LYS A 13 -6.76 -7.63 16.14
C LYS A 13 -5.64 -6.81 15.51
N TYR A 14 -5.82 -5.50 15.51
CA TYR A 14 -4.81 -4.58 15.00
C TYR A 14 -4.91 -3.28 15.77
N GLN A 15 -3.91 -2.43 15.61
CA GLN A 15 -3.85 -1.14 16.28
C GLN A 15 -3.94 -0.01 15.27
N ASN A 16 -4.46 1.11 15.71
CA ASN A 16 -4.58 2.32 14.91
C ASN A 16 -3.60 3.38 15.40
N GLY A 17 -3.49 4.46 14.64
CA GLY A 17 -2.76 5.63 15.08
C GLY A 17 -1.30 5.66 14.69
N PHE A 18 -0.87 4.76 13.80
CA PHE A 18 0.52 4.78 13.33
C PHE A 18 0.68 5.80 12.23
N ALA A 19 1.71 6.64 12.33
CA ALA A 19 1.97 7.66 11.34
C ALA A 19 2.32 7.01 10.00
N ILE A 20 1.75 7.57 8.94
CA ILE A 20 1.97 7.09 7.57
C ILE A 20 2.90 8.07 6.88
N SER A 21 3.98 7.56 6.30
CA SER A 21 4.95 8.40 5.60
C SER A 21 5.10 7.94 4.16
N GLY A 22 5.64 8.81 3.34
CA GLY A 22 6.03 8.49 1.98
C GLY A 22 4.99 8.76 0.92
N LEU A 23 3.78 9.16 1.29
CA LEU A 23 2.73 9.38 0.30
C LEU A 23 3.08 10.49 -0.68
N ASP A 24 3.74 11.53 -0.20
CA ASP A 24 4.11 12.66 -1.05
C ASP A 24 5.29 12.33 -1.96
N GLU A 25 5.89 11.17 -1.82
CA GLU A 25 6.94 10.73 -2.73
C GLU A 25 6.39 9.98 -3.94
N ILE A 26 5.10 9.69 -3.94
CA ILE A 26 4.46 9.00 -5.05
C ILE A 26 4.04 10.06 -6.06
N LYS A 27 4.77 10.16 -7.16
CA LYS A 27 4.55 11.22 -8.15
C LYS A 27 4.21 10.69 -9.53
N ASP A 28 4.01 9.40 -9.66
CA ASP A 28 3.66 8.78 -10.93
C ASP A 28 2.22 9.12 -11.27
N GLU A 29 2.01 9.74 -12.44
CA GLU A 29 0.67 10.15 -12.85
C GLU A 29 -0.26 8.97 -13.08
N ASP A 30 0.30 7.80 -13.31
CA ASP A 30 -0.50 6.59 -13.55
C ASP A 30 -0.84 5.88 -12.25
N THR A 31 -0.50 6.45 -11.12
CA THR A 31 -0.70 5.81 -9.82
C THR A 31 -1.60 6.69 -8.96
N ILE A 32 -2.62 6.07 -8.38
CA ILE A 32 -3.57 6.76 -7.51
C ILE A 32 -3.58 6.05 -6.16
N VAL A 33 -3.56 6.82 -5.09
CA VAL A 33 -3.65 6.30 -3.74
C VAL A 33 -5.02 6.64 -3.17
N PHE A 34 -5.74 5.61 -2.73
CA PHE A 34 -7.05 5.77 -2.10
C PHE A 34 -6.92 5.64 -0.60
N HIS A 35 -7.65 6.45 0.14
CA HIS A 35 -7.66 6.39 1.59
C HIS A 35 -8.87 5.59 2.05
N ALA A 36 -8.62 4.42 2.63
CA ALA A 36 -9.68 3.55 3.12
C ALA A 36 -9.84 3.68 4.63
N GLY A 37 -8.74 3.74 5.36
CA GLY A 37 -8.79 3.86 6.81
C GLY A 37 -7.66 4.72 7.30
N THR A 38 -7.74 6.01 7.05
CA THR A 38 -6.75 6.98 7.50
C THR A 38 -7.45 8.11 8.22
N LYS A 39 -6.69 8.85 8.99
CA LYS A 39 -7.21 9.94 9.77
C LYS A 39 -6.10 10.98 9.92
N ASN A 40 -6.49 12.24 9.90
CA ASN A 40 -5.55 13.32 10.14
C ASN A 40 -5.56 13.63 11.63
N ASP A 41 -4.42 13.48 12.24
CA ASP A 41 -4.28 13.68 13.69
C ASP A 41 -3.24 14.78 13.91
N GLY A 42 -3.75 16.01 14.09
CA GLY A 42 -2.89 17.14 14.35
C GLY A 42 -1.90 17.43 13.23
N GLY A 43 -2.31 17.19 11.98
CA GLY A 43 -1.46 17.42 10.83
C GLY A 43 -0.69 16.21 10.38
N THR A 44 -0.79 15.10 11.09
CA THR A 44 -0.13 13.85 10.74
C THR A 44 -1.17 12.84 10.30
N LEU A 45 -0.96 12.24 9.14
CA LEU A 45 -1.84 11.19 8.67
C LEU A 45 -1.49 9.89 9.38
N VAL A 46 -2.49 9.25 9.97
CA VAL A 46 -2.28 8.03 10.75
C VAL A 46 -3.25 6.95 10.31
N THR A 47 -2.92 5.70 10.65
CA THR A 47 -3.80 4.57 10.36
C THR A 47 -5.04 4.64 11.23
N ASN A 48 -6.17 4.27 10.66
CA ASN A 48 -7.44 4.28 11.38
C ASN A 48 -8.39 3.25 10.76
N GLY A 49 -8.00 1.99 10.82
CA GLY A 49 -8.80 0.91 10.28
C GLY A 49 -7.96 -0.26 9.86
N GLY A 50 -8.62 -1.37 9.57
CA GLY A 50 -7.93 -2.57 9.11
C GLY A 50 -7.34 -2.38 7.73
N ARG A 51 -8.15 -1.91 6.79
CA ARG A 51 -7.67 -1.54 5.46
C ARG A 51 -7.35 -0.06 5.51
N VAL A 52 -6.12 0.28 5.19
CA VAL A 52 -5.60 1.63 5.38
C VAL A 52 -5.56 2.40 4.07
N LEU A 53 -4.94 1.82 3.06
CA LEU A 53 -4.76 2.48 1.77
C LEU A 53 -4.97 1.50 0.64
N GLY A 54 -5.31 2.03 -0.53
CA GLY A 54 -5.29 1.28 -1.77
C GLY A 54 -4.40 2.01 -2.75
N VAL A 55 -3.56 1.27 -3.44
CA VAL A 55 -2.68 1.83 -4.46
C VAL A 55 -3.06 1.22 -5.80
N ALA A 56 -3.56 2.05 -6.70
CA ALA A 56 -3.96 1.61 -8.03
C ALA A 56 -3.05 2.22 -9.06
N SER A 57 -2.67 1.43 -10.05
CA SER A 57 -1.80 1.92 -11.10
C SER A 57 -2.24 1.39 -12.45
N LEU A 58 -1.90 2.12 -13.50
CA LEU A 58 -2.14 1.75 -14.88
C LEU A 58 -0.82 1.43 -15.55
N GLY A 59 -0.86 0.53 -16.52
CA GLY A 59 0.31 0.19 -17.29
C GLY A 59 -0.11 -0.47 -18.58
N ARG A 60 0.82 -0.55 -19.54
CA ARG A 60 0.53 -1.16 -20.84
C ARG A 60 0.24 -2.65 -20.71
N SER A 61 0.74 -3.27 -19.66
CA SER A 61 0.55 -4.66 -19.42
C SER A 61 0.33 -4.84 -17.93
N LEU A 62 -0.13 -6.04 -17.55
CA LEU A 62 -0.29 -6.35 -16.14
C LEU A 62 1.04 -6.24 -15.41
N GLU A 63 2.11 -6.68 -16.06
CA GLU A 63 3.44 -6.60 -15.45
C GLU A 63 3.86 -5.15 -15.22
N ALA A 64 3.64 -4.27 -16.18
CA ALA A 64 4.00 -2.86 -16.05
C ALA A 64 3.16 -2.21 -14.93
N ALA A 65 1.88 -2.52 -14.88
CA ALA A 65 1.02 -1.97 -13.84
C ALA A 65 1.45 -2.46 -12.47
N ALA A 66 1.80 -3.74 -12.36
CA ALA A 66 2.26 -4.30 -11.09
C ALA A 66 3.54 -3.64 -10.63
N THR A 67 4.47 -3.42 -11.55
CA THR A 67 5.73 -2.75 -11.22
C THR A 67 5.48 -1.36 -10.65
N LYS A 68 4.61 -0.59 -11.28
CA LYS A 68 4.29 0.75 -10.81
C LYS A 68 3.62 0.71 -9.44
N ALA A 69 2.69 -0.21 -9.25
CA ALA A 69 1.98 -0.31 -7.98
C ALA A 69 2.95 -0.64 -6.84
N TYR A 70 3.82 -1.61 -7.05
CA TYR A 70 4.74 -1.99 -5.99
C TYR A 70 5.85 -0.97 -5.77
N ASN A 71 6.23 -0.22 -6.80
CA ASN A 71 7.13 0.91 -6.59
C ASN A 71 6.49 1.95 -5.69
N ALA A 72 5.22 2.25 -5.89
CA ALA A 72 4.51 3.19 -5.05
C ALA A 72 4.39 2.67 -3.62
N VAL A 73 4.02 1.39 -3.48
CA VAL A 73 3.89 0.79 -2.16
C VAL A 73 5.20 0.84 -1.40
N SER A 74 6.33 0.68 -2.09
CA SER A 74 7.64 0.68 -1.44
C SER A 74 7.98 2.04 -0.83
N LYS A 75 7.31 3.10 -1.23
CA LYS A 75 7.54 4.43 -0.68
C LYS A 75 6.69 4.71 0.54
N ILE A 76 5.64 3.93 0.74
CA ILE A 76 4.72 4.10 1.86
C ILE A 76 5.23 3.29 3.03
N GLU A 77 5.18 3.89 4.23
CA GLU A 77 5.65 3.20 5.41
C GLU A 77 4.83 3.60 6.64
N PHE A 78 4.43 2.61 7.41
CA PHE A 78 3.91 2.79 8.75
C PHE A 78 4.12 1.49 9.51
N ASP A 79 4.09 1.57 10.84
CA ASP A 79 4.34 0.41 11.67
C ASP A 79 3.27 -0.65 11.45
N HIS A 80 3.69 -1.90 11.36
CA HIS A 80 2.80 -3.04 11.17
C HIS A 80 2.09 -3.04 9.82
N MET A 81 2.68 -2.39 8.84
CA MET A 81 2.14 -2.35 7.50
C MET A 81 2.15 -3.74 6.88
N PHE A 82 1.05 -4.08 6.22
CA PHE A 82 0.91 -5.36 5.56
C PHE A 82 0.22 -5.19 4.21
N PHE A 83 0.71 -5.89 3.20
CA PHE A 83 0.06 -5.95 1.91
C PHE A 83 0.40 -7.27 1.24
N ARG A 84 -0.46 -7.69 0.33
CA ARG A 84 -0.24 -8.94 -0.40
C ARG A 84 0.54 -8.66 -1.66
N ARG A 85 1.45 -9.55 -1.95
CA ARG A 85 2.33 -9.40 -3.11
C ARG A 85 1.99 -10.34 -4.25
N ASP A 86 1.00 -11.19 -4.07
CA ASP A 86 0.59 -12.12 -5.11
C ASP A 86 -0.63 -11.60 -5.89
N ILE A 87 -0.99 -10.37 -5.68
CA ILE A 87 -2.09 -9.74 -6.38
C ILE A 87 -1.65 -9.40 -7.78
N GLY A 88 -2.53 -9.65 -8.74
CA GLY A 88 -2.28 -9.25 -10.12
C GLY A 88 -1.71 -10.32 -11.00
N GLY A 89 -1.36 -11.47 -10.45
CA GLY A 89 -0.97 -12.55 -11.31
C GLY A 89 0.16 -13.39 -10.76
N LYS A 90 0.07 -14.64 -11.09
CA LYS A 90 1.09 -15.59 -10.74
C LYS A 90 2.35 -15.32 -11.51
N GLY A 91 3.46 -15.47 -10.85
CA GLY A 91 4.74 -15.35 -11.50
C GLY A 91 5.22 -13.94 -11.72
N LEU A 92 4.36 -12.95 -11.50
CA LEU A 92 4.78 -11.56 -11.62
C LEU A 92 5.51 -11.09 -10.37
N ILE A 93 5.12 -11.64 -9.24
CA ILE A 93 5.61 -11.16 -7.96
C ILE A 93 6.76 -12.05 -7.52
N LYS A 94 7.90 -11.47 -7.30
CA LYS A 94 9.06 -12.21 -6.88
C LYS A 94 9.07 -12.38 -5.37
N PRO A 95 9.49 -13.54 -4.87
CA PRO A 95 9.60 -13.72 -3.44
C PRO A 95 10.53 -12.71 -2.78
N ALA A 96 11.43 -12.13 -3.54
CA ALA A 96 12.35 -11.15 -3.00
C ALA A 96 11.64 -9.95 -2.39
N TYR A 97 10.41 -9.71 -2.78
CA TYR A 97 9.65 -8.66 -2.12
C TYR A 97 9.32 -9.00 -0.69
N GLY A 98 9.56 -10.22 -0.32
CA GLY A 98 9.13 -10.70 0.96
C GLY A 98 10.01 -10.31 2.11
N ARG A 99 10.83 -9.34 1.98
CA ARG A 99 11.71 -8.97 3.06
C ARG A 99 10.98 -8.41 4.27
N HIS A 100 9.73 -8.37 4.20
CA HIS A 100 8.92 -7.97 5.34
C HIS A 100 7.80 -8.91 5.61
#